data_7ed86b0204a5bf64649946bcbc512e3e
#
_entry.id   7ed86b0204a5bf64649946bcbc512e3e
#
_cell.length_a   1.000
_cell.length_b   1.000
_cell.length_c   1.000
_cell.angle_alpha   90.00
_cell.angle_beta   90.00
_cell.angle_gamma   90.00
#
_symmetry.space_group_name_H-M   'P 1'
#
loop_
_entity.id
_entity.type
_entity.pdbx_description
1 polymer ?
#
loop_
_entity_poly.entity_id
_entity_poly.type
_entity_poly.pdbx_seq_one_letter_code
_entity_poly.pdbx_strand_id
1 'polypeptide(L)'
;MSLWESKESKGTVSLKDLFDGGASFPWDLNHDFQLEDAAHLTCRGGWPIAVLAPKDIAIEITKNYWNGLFVFDDSENERFRNKKPEVLRMIVRSYARHISTEAALSTIIADVRRSNERTMDPKTFDEYLEALNDLYILEDMEAWNPNIRSKTSIRSTPTRHFVDTSIACRALNIMPEDLMRDLESFGLFFEDLAVRDLRVYAGTLGGDVRHYRDNAALECDAVVHLEDGRWGAIEIKLGGDELIEAGATSLKTLKSKIEEKSDENSPSFLLVLTAVGGAYKREDGVYVAPINLLKP
;
A
#
# COMPACT_ATOMS: atom_id res chain seq x y z
N MET A 1 0.95 -12.48 -3.88
CA MET A 1 -0.46 -12.71 -4.30
C MET A 1 -1.35 -11.70 -3.60
N SER A 2 -2.32 -11.12 -4.30
CA SER A 2 -3.39 -10.33 -3.68
C SER A 2 -4.35 -11.20 -2.86
N LEU A 3 -5.22 -10.58 -2.07
CA LEU A 3 -6.24 -11.32 -1.29
C LEU A 3 -7.26 -12.03 -2.20
N TRP A 4 -7.50 -11.52 -3.41
CA TRP A 4 -8.33 -12.20 -4.40
C TRP A 4 -7.65 -13.46 -4.94
N GLU A 5 -6.37 -13.38 -5.30
CA GLU A 5 -5.61 -14.53 -5.81
C GLU A 5 -5.42 -15.62 -4.75
N SER A 6 -5.28 -15.24 -3.48
CA SER A 6 -5.14 -16.15 -2.33
C SER A 6 -6.49 -16.68 -1.81
N LYS A 7 -7.62 -16.22 -2.40
CA LYS A 7 -9.01 -16.61 -2.04
C LYS A 7 -9.45 -16.15 -0.64
N GLU A 8 -8.81 -15.15 -0.09
CA GLU A 8 -9.26 -14.48 1.14
C GLU A 8 -10.25 -13.36 0.85
N SER A 9 -10.25 -12.82 -0.34
CA SER A 9 -11.34 -11.96 -0.81
C SER A 9 -12.46 -12.80 -1.41
N LYS A 10 -13.71 -12.52 -0.98
CA LYS A 10 -14.95 -13.09 -1.55
C LYS A 10 -15.26 -12.54 -2.95
N GLY A 11 -14.66 -11.40 -3.34
CA GLY A 11 -14.81 -10.79 -4.66
C GLY A 11 -16.22 -10.31 -4.98
N THR A 12 -16.99 -9.85 -4.01
CA THR A 12 -18.34 -9.31 -4.23
C THR A 12 -18.33 -7.89 -4.78
N VAL A 13 -17.21 -7.15 -4.59
CA VAL A 13 -17.00 -5.79 -5.10
C VAL A 13 -15.92 -5.85 -6.17
N SER A 14 -16.28 -5.48 -7.41
CA SER A 14 -15.33 -5.44 -8.53
C SER A 14 -14.82 -4.02 -8.76
N LEU A 15 -13.50 -3.85 -8.82
CA LEU A 15 -12.87 -2.58 -9.20
C LEU A 15 -13.30 -2.17 -10.62
N LYS A 16 -13.40 -3.13 -11.54
CA LYS A 16 -13.91 -2.89 -12.89
C LYS A 16 -15.33 -2.34 -12.89
N ASP A 17 -16.23 -2.95 -12.10
CA ASP A 17 -17.62 -2.50 -12.03
C ASP A 17 -17.75 -1.11 -11.41
N LEU A 18 -16.84 -0.72 -10.49
CA LEU A 18 -16.75 0.65 -9.97
C LEU A 18 -16.43 1.64 -11.09
N PHE A 19 -15.50 1.31 -12.00
CA PHE A 19 -15.17 2.14 -13.16
C PHE A 19 -16.31 2.22 -14.18
N ASP A 20 -17.02 1.12 -14.39
CA ASP A 20 -18.09 1.03 -15.39
C ASP A 20 -19.44 1.58 -14.87
N GLY A 21 -19.51 2.02 -13.61
CA GLY A 21 -20.73 2.54 -12.98
C GLY A 21 -21.79 1.47 -12.69
N GLY A 22 -21.45 0.20 -12.84
CA GLY A 22 -22.32 -0.96 -12.65
C GLY A 22 -22.22 -1.62 -11.29
N ALA A 23 -21.44 -1.05 -10.36
CA ALA A 23 -21.21 -1.66 -9.06
C ALA A 23 -22.52 -1.81 -8.28
N SER A 24 -22.94 -3.06 -8.08
CA SER A 24 -24.04 -3.43 -7.22
C SER A 24 -23.45 -3.90 -5.89
N PHE A 25 -23.85 -3.24 -4.81
CA PHE A 25 -23.47 -3.64 -3.46
C PHE A 25 -24.67 -4.33 -2.82
N PRO A 26 -24.79 -5.67 -2.92
CA PRO A 26 -25.65 -6.36 -2.01
C PRO A 26 -25.14 -6.01 -0.60
N TRP A 27 -26.05 -5.55 0.28
CA TRP A 27 -25.73 -5.30 1.68
C TRP A 27 -25.17 -6.60 2.26
N ASP A 28 -23.86 -6.73 2.23
CA ASP A 28 -23.14 -7.88 2.81
C ASP A 28 -22.43 -7.36 4.07
N LEU A 29 -23.04 -7.67 5.22
CA LEU A 29 -22.38 -7.53 6.49
C LEU A 29 -21.40 -8.69 6.62
N ASN A 30 -20.16 -8.44 6.29
CA ASN A 30 -19.07 -9.42 6.38
C ASN A 30 -18.64 -9.61 7.85
N HIS A 31 -19.52 -10.24 8.64
CA HIS A 31 -19.29 -10.45 10.07
C HIS A 31 -18.18 -11.45 10.40
N ASP A 32 -17.78 -12.27 9.42
CA ASP A 32 -16.83 -13.36 9.66
C ASP A 32 -15.37 -12.92 9.58
N PHE A 33 -15.08 -11.73 9.03
CA PHE A 33 -13.74 -11.19 8.90
C PHE A 33 -13.53 -10.05 9.91
N GLN A 34 -12.58 -10.25 10.80
CA GLN A 34 -12.29 -9.35 11.90
C GLN A 34 -10.95 -8.60 11.68
N LEU A 35 -10.71 -7.58 12.50
CA LEU A 35 -9.51 -6.77 12.40
C LEU A 35 -8.23 -7.60 12.67
N GLU A 36 -8.32 -8.60 13.53
CA GLU A 36 -7.27 -9.59 13.79
C GLU A 36 -6.90 -10.40 12.56
N ASP A 37 -7.87 -10.70 11.68
CA ASP A 37 -7.60 -11.38 10.42
C ASP A 37 -6.85 -10.45 9.46
N ALA A 38 -7.24 -9.18 9.36
CA ALA A 38 -6.50 -8.18 8.59
C ALA A 38 -5.05 -8.03 9.12
N ALA A 39 -4.85 -7.96 10.43
CA ALA A 39 -3.54 -7.91 11.05
C ALA A 39 -2.69 -9.15 10.72
N HIS A 40 -3.30 -10.34 10.77
CA HIS A 40 -2.65 -11.58 10.37
C HIS A 40 -2.22 -11.57 8.90
N LEU A 41 -3.11 -11.16 7.98
CA LEU A 41 -2.83 -11.10 6.55
C LEU A 41 -1.71 -10.09 6.22
N THR A 42 -1.69 -8.96 6.92
CA THR A 42 -0.63 -7.94 6.84
C THR A 42 0.73 -8.53 7.21
N CYS A 43 0.80 -9.29 8.32
CA CYS A 43 2.06 -9.92 8.78
C CYS A 43 2.45 -11.16 7.98
N ARG A 44 1.49 -11.93 7.44
CA ARG A 44 1.73 -13.12 6.64
C ARG A 44 2.21 -12.78 5.23
N GLY A 45 1.62 -11.74 4.63
CA GLY A 45 1.85 -11.39 3.24
C GLY A 45 1.17 -12.33 2.23
N GLY A 46 1.45 -12.07 0.94
CA GLY A 46 0.91 -12.82 -0.19
C GLY A 46 1.86 -13.89 -0.77
N TRP A 47 2.80 -14.41 0.00
CA TRP A 47 3.74 -15.44 -0.43
C TRP A 47 3.03 -16.77 -0.65
N PRO A 48 3.13 -17.43 -1.84
CA PRO A 48 2.37 -18.63 -2.16
C PRO A 48 2.52 -19.74 -1.12
N ILE A 49 3.73 -19.96 -0.60
CA ILE A 49 3.98 -21.00 0.42
C ILE A 49 3.29 -20.63 1.74
N ALA A 50 3.33 -19.36 2.14
CA ALA A 50 2.70 -18.90 3.37
C ALA A 50 1.16 -18.89 3.25
N VAL A 51 0.61 -18.56 2.08
CA VAL A 51 -0.83 -18.61 1.80
C VAL A 51 -1.39 -20.03 1.93
N LEU A 52 -0.63 -21.04 1.49
CA LEU A 52 -1.04 -22.46 1.53
C LEU A 52 -0.78 -23.12 2.89
N ALA A 53 -0.06 -22.46 3.79
CA ALA A 53 0.30 -23.00 5.11
C ALA A 53 -0.81 -22.78 6.13
N PRO A 54 -0.88 -23.61 7.19
CA PRO A 54 -1.71 -23.35 8.35
C PRO A 54 -1.37 -21.99 8.98
N LYS A 55 -2.38 -21.31 9.56
CA LYS A 55 -2.29 -19.94 10.09
C LYS A 55 -1.13 -19.73 11.09
N ASP A 56 -0.88 -20.72 11.92
CA ASP A 56 0.19 -20.74 12.95
C ASP A 56 1.60 -20.86 12.36
N ILE A 57 1.74 -21.46 11.16
CA ILE A 57 3.03 -21.68 10.48
C ILE A 57 3.31 -20.57 9.45
N ALA A 58 2.28 -19.96 8.91
CA ALA A 58 2.39 -19.02 7.78
C ALA A 58 3.33 -17.82 8.08
N ILE A 59 3.27 -17.27 9.28
CA ILE A 59 4.15 -16.16 9.72
C ILE A 59 5.60 -16.61 9.87
N GLU A 60 5.84 -17.86 10.34
CA GLU A 60 7.20 -18.39 10.44
C GLU A 60 7.83 -18.62 9.05
N ILE A 61 7.03 -19.01 8.06
CA ILE A 61 7.48 -19.09 6.66
C ILE A 61 7.94 -17.72 6.16
N THR A 62 7.18 -16.67 6.42
CA THR A 62 7.57 -15.30 6.05
C THR A 62 8.82 -14.83 6.77
N LYS A 63 9.00 -15.22 8.03
CA LYS A 63 10.23 -14.95 8.79
C LYS A 63 11.45 -15.67 8.19
N ASN A 64 11.28 -16.92 7.76
CA ASN A 64 12.34 -17.67 7.08
C ASN A 64 12.68 -17.05 5.72
N TYR A 65 11.69 -16.57 4.98
CA TYR A 65 11.91 -15.78 3.76
C TYR A 65 12.76 -14.53 4.04
N TRP A 66 12.38 -13.71 5.03
CA TRP A 66 13.12 -12.54 5.46
C TRP A 66 14.57 -12.86 5.84
N ASN A 67 14.79 -13.94 6.56
CA ASN A 67 16.13 -14.36 6.98
C ASN A 67 17.00 -14.76 5.77
N GLY A 68 16.42 -15.39 4.76
CA GLY A 68 17.10 -15.81 3.53
C GLY A 68 17.30 -14.70 2.51
N LEU A 69 16.51 -13.62 2.57
CA LEU A 69 16.45 -12.57 1.55
C LEU A 69 17.81 -11.89 1.27
N PHE A 70 18.69 -11.83 2.27
CA PHE A 70 20.00 -11.20 2.17
C PHE A 70 21.14 -12.21 2.30
N VAL A 71 20.91 -13.46 1.96
CA VAL A 71 21.96 -14.48 1.84
C VAL A 71 22.31 -14.57 0.36
N PHE A 72 23.44 -13.98 -0.02
CA PHE A 72 23.92 -13.97 -1.40
C PHE A 72 25.09 -14.95 -1.54
N ASP A 73 25.09 -15.70 -2.62
CA ASP A 73 26.29 -16.41 -3.07
C ASP A 73 27.12 -15.43 -3.91
N ASP A 74 28.39 -15.21 -3.50
CA ASP A 74 29.31 -14.28 -4.15
C ASP A 74 29.55 -14.59 -5.65
N SER A 75 29.17 -15.78 -6.10
CA SER A 75 29.34 -16.25 -7.48
C SER A 75 28.18 -15.89 -8.43
N GLU A 76 26.97 -15.63 -7.91
CA GLU A 76 25.76 -15.59 -8.75
C GLU A 76 25.29 -14.19 -9.10
N ASN A 77 25.69 -13.12 -8.36
CA ASN A 77 25.16 -11.79 -8.64
C ASN A 77 26.16 -10.66 -8.40
N GLU A 78 26.76 -10.14 -9.47
CA GLU A 78 27.74 -9.03 -9.42
C GLU A 78 27.22 -7.78 -8.71
N ARG A 79 25.89 -7.52 -8.76
CA ARG A 79 25.26 -6.35 -8.12
C ARG A 79 25.32 -6.40 -6.60
N PHE A 80 25.36 -7.60 -6.01
CA PHE A 80 25.39 -7.80 -4.56
C PHE A 80 26.78 -8.11 -4.00
N ARG A 81 27.77 -8.40 -4.86
CA ARG A 81 29.12 -8.78 -4.48
C ARG A 81 29.79 -7.85 -3.46
N ASN A 82 29.44 -6.56 -3.46
CA ASN A 82 29.99 -5.55 -2.54
C ASN A 82 28.96 -5.02 -1.54
N LYS A 83 27.76 -5.58 -1.46
CA LYS A 83 26.70 -5.12 -0.56
C LYS A 83 26.73 -5.93 0.74
N LYS A 84 26.76 -5.23 1.86
CA LYS A 84 26.74 -5.85 3.19
C LYS A 84 25.30 -6.17 3.60
N PRO A 85 24.97 -7.44 3.89
CA PRO A 85 23.62 -7.84 4.31
C PRO A 85 23.07 -7.02 5.48
N GLU A 86 23.95 -6.67 6.45
CA GLU A 86 23.54 -5.88 7.60
C GLU A 86 23.09 -4.46 7.20
N VAL A 87 23.76 -3.86 6.19
CA VAL A 87 23.39 -2.53 5.70
C VAL A 87 22.06 -2.57 4.96
N LEU A 88 21.83 -3.59 4.12
CA LEU A 88 20.53 -3.81 3.47
C LEU A 88 19.41 -3.95 4.50
N ARG A 89 19.61 -4.79 5.53
CA ARG A 89 18.63 -4.95 6.62
C ARG A 89 18.36 -3.64 7.36
N MET A 90 19.38 -2.82 7.61
CA MET A 90 19.20 -1.52 8.25
C MET A 90 18.40 -0.53 7.38
N ILE A 91 18.68 -0.50 6.08
CA ILE A 91 17.92 0.36 5.15
C ILE A 91 16.47 -0.09 5.10
N VAL A 92 16.20 -1.39 4.92
CA VAL A 92 14.83 -1.92 4.91
C VAL A 92 14.10 -1.64 6.22
N ARG A 93 14.80 -1.76 7.37
CA ARG A 93 14.23 -1.45 8.68
C ARG A 93 13.90 0.05 8.82
N SER A 94 14.77 0.93 8.33
CA SER A 94 14.49 2.36 8.32
C SER A 94 13.33 2.70 7.38
N TYR A 95 13.29 2.06 6.21
CA TYR A 95 12.19 2.21 5.26
C TYR A 95 10.85 1.78 5.85
N ALA A 96 10.83 0.64 6.55
CA ALA A 96 9.63 0.11 7.21
C ALA A 96 9.07 1.04 8.30
N ARG A 97 9.91 1.84 8.96
CA ARG A 97 9.46 2.89 9.90
C ARG A 97 8.76 4.07 9.23
N HIS A 98 8.93 4.19 7.93
CA HIS A 98 8.34 5.26 7.11
C HIS A 98 7.34 4.70 6.09
N ILE A 99 6.84 3.47 6.31
CA ILE A 99 5.85 2.84 5.44
C ILE A 99 4.62 3.74 5.26
N SER A 100 4.11 3.80 4.03
CA SER A 100 2.94 4.62 3.64
C SER A 100 3.08 6.11 3.96
N THR A 101 4.32 6.64 4.00
CA THR A 101 4.57 8.08 4.21
C THR A 101 5.41 8.67 3.10
N GLU A 102 5.31 10.00 2.90
CA GLU A 102 6.16 10.77 1.98
C GLU A 102 7.55 11.10 2.58
N ALA A 103 8.14 10.21 3.37
CA ALA A 103 9.44 10.45 3.96
C ALA A 103 10.52 10.67 2.89
N ALA A 104 11.24 11.78 2.98
CA ALA A 104 12.37 12.04 2.09
C ALA A 104 13.49 11.02 2.31
N LEU A 105 14.21 10.64 1.26
CA LEU A 105 15.36 9.73 1.37
C LEU A 105 16.41 10.25 2.37
N SER A 106 16.58 11.57 2.48
CA SER A 106 17.45 12.18 3.50
C SER A 106 17.04 11.84 4.93
N THR A 107 15.74 11.71 5.21
CA THR A 107 15.21 11.27 6.51
C THR A 107 15.57 9.82 6.79
N ILE A 108 15.40 8.95 5.80
CA ILE A 108 15.75 7.53 5.88
C ILE A 108 17.25 7.36 6.09
N ILE A 109 18.09 8.09 5.33
CA ILE A 109 19.55 8.11 5.50
C ILE A 109 19.94 8.55 6.92
N ALA A 110 19.30 9.60 7.44
CA ALA A 110 19.58 10.11 8.79
C ALA A 110 19.22 9.05 9.86
N ASP A 111 18.15 8.30 9.65
CA ASP A 111 17.73 7.22 10.55
C ASP A 111 18.70 6.03 10.50
N VAL A 112 19.16 5.63 9.31
CA VAL A 112 20.20 4.59 9.15
C VAL A 112 21.51 5.00 9.84
N ARG A 113 21.92 6.26 9.70
CA ARG A 113 23.14 6.78 10.36
C ARG A 113 23.05 6.72 11.88
N ARG A 114 21.90 7.09 12.44
CA ARG A 114 21.66 7.02 13.90
C ARG A 114 21.75 5.60 14.43
N SER A 115 21.34 4.63 13.63
CA SER A 115 21.29 3.22 14.03
C SER A 115 22.65 2.52 13.98
N ASN A 116 23.68 3.07 13.32
CA ASN A 116 24.91 2.33 13.01
C ASN A 116 26.23 3.07 13.33
N GLU A 117 26.21 4.29 13.86
CA GLU A 117 27.41 5.12 14.08
C GLU A 117 28.36 5.27 12.85
N ARG A 118 27.96 4.74 11.69
CA ARG A 118 28.73 4.79 10.45
C ARG A 118 28.19 5.89 9.56
N THR A 119 29.11 6.61 8.93
CA THR A 119 28.75 7.58 7.89
C THR A 119 28.36 6.80 6.63
N MET A 120 27.10 6.94 6.21
CA MET A 120 26.62 6.51 4.91
C MET A 120 26.47 7.76 4.04
N ASP A 121 27.23 7.85 2.96
CA ASP A 121 27.04 8.94 2.02
C ASP A 121 25.83 8.67 1.10
N PRO A 122 25.22 9.73 0.52
CA PRO A 122 24.01 9.56 -0.31
C PRO A 122 24.23 8.63 -1.50
N LYS A 123 25.39 8.68 -2.16
CA LYS A 123 25.68 7.83 -3.32
C LYS A 123 25.70 6.35 -2.94
N THR A 124 26.37 6.02 -1.84
CA THR A 124 26.35 4.64 -1.31
C THR A 124 24.94 4.19 -0.95
N PHE A 125 24.12 5.09 -0.35
CA PHE A 125 22.73 4.78 -0.05
C PHE A 125 21.92 4.49 -1.33
N ASP A 126 22.07 5.31 -2.37
CA ASP A 126 21.39 5.12 -3.66
C ASP A 126 21.75 3.77 -4.30
N GLU A 127 23.03 3.37 -4.26
CA GLU A 127 23.48 2.07 -4.76
C GLU A 127 22.85 0.88 -3.99
N TYR A 128 22.62 1.01 -2.68
CA TYR A 128 21.91 0.01 -1.88
C TYR A 128 20.40 0.02 -2.17
N LEU A 129 19.83 1.19 -2.39
CA LEU A 129 18.40 1.35 -2.73
C LEU A 129 18.10 0.71 -4.10
N GLU A 130 18.96 0.94 -5.11
CA GLU A 130 18.87 0.26 -6.41
C GLU A 130 18.88 -1.26 -6.25
N ALA A 131 19.78 -1.79 -5.41
CA ALA A 131 19.84 -3.22 -5.15
C ALA A 131 18.54 -3.76 -4.50
N LEU A 132 17.92 -3.00 -3.59
CA LEU A 132 16.64 -3.38 -2.97
C LEU A 132 15.48 -3.34 -3.97
N ASN A 133 15.47 -2.38 -4.89
CA ASN A 133 14.51 -2.32 -5.99
C ASN A 133 14.68 -3.49 -6.97
N ASP A 134 15.92 -3.84 -7.32
CA ASP A 134 16.24 -4.99 -8.17
C ASP A 134 15.81 -6.34 -7.55
N LEU A 135 15.78 -6.42 -6.21
CA LEU A 135 15.25 -7.56 -5.45
C LEU A 135 13.72 -7.55 -5.33
N TYR A 136 13.05 -6.54 -5.87
CA TYR A 136 11.60 -6.35 -5.70
C TYR A 136 11.18 -6.37 -4.21
N ILE A 137 11.93 -5.63 -3.37
CA ILE A 137 11.62 -5.46 -1.95
C ILE A 137 10.80 -4.19 -1.74
N LEU A 138 11.22 -3.12 -2.40
CA LEU A 138 10.61 -1.79 -2.32
C LEU A 138 9.84 -1.50 -3.61
N GLU A 139 8.74 -0.80 -3.48
CA GLU A 139 7.92 -0.35 -4.61
C GLU A 139 7.22 0.96 -4.24
N ASP A 140 7.98 2.06 -4.27
CA ASP A 140 7.47 3.40 -3.99
C ASP A 140 6.27 3.74 -4.88
N MET A 141 5.35 4.54 -4.37
CA MET A 141 4.16 4.97 -5.10
C MET A 141 4.29 6.44 -5.47
N GLU A 142 4.34 6.69 -6.77
CA GLU A 142 4.49 8.03 -7.34
C GLU A 142 3.24 8.89 -7.11
N ALA A 143 3.42 10.21 -7.11
CA ALA A 143 2.32 11.14 -7.02
C ALA A 143 1.49 11.20 -8.30
N TRP A 144 0.18 11.22 -8.15
CA TRP A 144 -0.76 11.48 -9.24
C TRP A 144 -0.97 12.98 -9.46
N ASN A 145 -1.09 13.36 -10.73
CA ASN A 145 -1.46 14.72 -11.09
C ASN A 145 -2.56 14.72 -12.16
N PRO A 146 -3.70 15.35 -11.89
CA PRO A 146 -4.79 15.47 -12.86
C PRO A 146 -4.40 16.28 -14.10
N ASN A 147 -3.33 17.07 -14.04
CA ASN A 147 -2.87 17.92 -15.13
C ASN A 147 -1.63 17.34 -15.79
N ILE A 148 -1.75 16.85 -17.02
CA ILE A 148 -0.67 16.23 -17.83
C ILE A 148 0.60 17.10 -17.90
N ARG A 149 0.47 18.44 -17.85
CA ARG A 149 1.59 19.39 -17.96
C ARG A 149 2.05 19.99 -16.64
N SER A 150 1.59 19.49 -15.50
CA SER A 150 2.00 20.05 -14.22
C SER A 150 3.42 19.64 -13.86
N LYS A 151 4.28 20.63 -13.63
CA LYS A 151 5.62 20.40 -13.08
C LYS A 151 5.61 20.02 -11.59
N THR A 152 4.47 20.14 -10.92
CA THR A 152 4.33 19.88 -9.48
C THR A 152 4.40 18.39 -9.17
N SER A 153 3.83 17.51 -10.01
CA SER A 153 3.87 16.05 -9.81
C SER A 153 5.28 15.49 -9.87
N ILE A 154 6.15 16.06 -10.72
CA ILE A 154 7.56 15.61 -10.87
C ILE A 154 8.37 15.91 -9.59
N ARG A 155 7.92 16.83 -8.76
CA ARG A 155 8.60 17.27 -7.53
C ARG A 155 7.99 16.67 -6.26
N SER A 156 6.89 15.95 -6.35
CA SER A 156 6.27 15.30 -5.20
C SER A 156 7.11 14.09 -4.78
N THR A 157 7.35 13.99 -3.49
CA THR A 157 8.04 12.83 -2.91
C THR A 157 7.12 11.63 -3.01
N PRO A 158 7.57 10.48 -3.54
CA PRO A 158 6.76 9.25 -3.52
C PRO A 158 6.43 8.82 -2.09
N THR A 159 5.30 8.17 -1.90
CA THR A 159 5.02 7.44 -0.66
C THR A 159 5.80 6.12 -0.64
N ARG A 160 6.29 5.76 0.55
CA ARG A 160 7.20 4.61 0.73
C ARG A 160 6.41 3.33 0.90
N HIS A 161 6.55 2.41 -0.05
CA HIS A 161 5.83 1.14 -0.06
C HIS A 161 6.75 -0.05 -0.26
N PHE A 162 6.24 -1.20 0.13
CA PHE A 162 6.85 -2.49 -0.09
C PHE A 162 6.09 -3.28 -1.16
N VAL A 163 6.78 -4.17 -1.86
CA VAL A 163 6.11 -5.14 -2.76
C VAL A 163 5.19 -6.06 -1.96
N ASP A 164 5.55 -6.35 -0.71
CA ASP A 164 4.69 -7.08 0.22
C ASP A 164 4.93 -6.59 1.66
N THR A 165 3.88 -6.17 2.31
CA THR A 165 3.90 -5.56 3.65
C THR A 165 4.54 -6.44 4.72
N SER A 166 4.49 -7.76 4.56
CA SER A 166 5.10 -8.68 5.50
C SER A 166 6.63 -8.51 5.61
N ILE A 167 7.28 -7.99 4.57
CA ILE A 167 8.71 -7.64 4.63
C ILE A 167 8.95 -6.53 5.66
N ALA A 168 8.11 -5.48 5.64
CA ALA A 168 8.18 -4.40 6.62
C ALA A 168 7.88 -4.91 8.04
N CYS A 169 6.86 -5.74 8.19
CA CYS A 169 6.54 -6.38 9.48
C CYS A 169 7.74 -7.17 10.01
N ARG A 170 8.40 -7.97 9.17
CA ARG A 170 9.59 -8.76 9.60
C ARG A 170 10.78 -7.89 9.90
N ALA A 171 11.04 -6.84 9.12
CA ALA A 171 12.12 -5.89 9.38
C ALA A 171 12.03 -5.22 10.75
N LEU A 172 10.81 -4.98 11.24
CA LEU A 172 10.54 -4.37 12.55
C LEU A 172 10.20 -5.38 13.65
N ASN A 173 10.18 -6.68 13.34
CA ASN A 173 9.73 -7.76 14.24
C ASN A 173 8.28 -7.58 14.73
N ILE A 174 7.42 -7.03 13.90
CA ILE A 174 6.00 -6.82 14.20
C ILE A 174 5.24 -8.15 14.01
N MET A 175 4.38 -8.47 14.99
CA MET A 175 3.43 -9.56 14.96
C MET A 175 1.99 -8.99 14.88
N PRO A 176 0.98 -9.81 14.52
CA PRO A 176 -0.41 -9.35 14.46
C PRO A 176 -0.89 -8.68 15.75
N GLU A 177 -0.47 -9.20 16.91
CA GLU A 177 -0.83 -8.67 18.23
C GLU A 177 -0.24 -7.27 18.47
N ASP A 178 0.91 -6.96 17.87
CA ASP A 178 1.53 -5.64 17.99
C ASP A 178 0.74 -4.61 17.19
N LEU A 179 0.28 -4.97 15.97
CA LEU A 179 -0.61 -4.14 15.16
C LEU A 179 -1.93 -3.85 15.88
N MET A 180 -2.50 -4.86 16.55
CA MET A 180 -3.73 -4.70 17.34
C MET A 180 -3.58 -3.81 18.57
N ARG A 181 -2.35 -3.63 19.09
CA ARG A 181 -2.06 -2.72 20.21
C ARG A 181 -1.80 -1.29 19.78
N ASP A 182 -1.40 -1.09 18.52
CA ASP A 182 -1.08 0.22 17.94
C ASP A 182 -1.82 0.38 16.61
N LEU A 183 -3.09 0.80 16.70
CA LEU A 183 -3.95 0.96 15.53
C LEU A 183 -3.50 2.10 14.61
N GLU A 184 -2.78 3.10 15.11
CA GLU A 184 -2.22 4.17 14.28
C GLU A 184 -1.16 3.61 13.35
N SER A 185 -0.18 2.89 13.88
CA SER A 185 0.80 2.15 13.06
C SER A 185 0.12 1.12 12.16
N PHE A 186 -0.87 0.37 12.69
CA PHE A 186 -1.58 -0.61 11.88
C PHE A 186 -2.23 0.01 10.64
N GLY A 187 -2.79 1.21 10.75
CA GLY A 187 -3.34 1.95 9.61
C GLY A 187 -2.35 2.07 8.45
N LEU A 188 -1.09 2.44 8.73
CA LEU A 188 -0.04 2.58 7.73
C LEU A 188 0.36 1.24 7.09
N PHE A 189 0.47 0.17 7.88
CA PHE A 189 0.75 -1.17 7.35
C PHE A 189 -0.41 -1.73 6.54
N PHE A 190 -1.64 -1.46 6.96
CA PHE A 190 -2.83 -1.85 6.22
C PHE A 190 -2.95 -1.08 4.89
N GLU A 191 -2.57 0.19 4.87
CA GLU A 191 -2.51 0.98 3.63
C GLU A 191 -1.55 0.34 2.63
N ASP A 192 -0.35 -0.06 3.05
CA ASP A 192 0.61 -0.75 2.18
C ASP A 192 0.06 -2.08 1.63
N LEU A 193 -0.62 -2.88 2.47
CA LEU A 193 -1.32 -4.08 2.04
C LEU A 193 -2.38 -3.78 0.98
N ALA A 194 -3.18 -2.74 1.20
CA ALA A 194 -4.25 -2.35 0.29
C ALA A 194 -3.68 -1.82 -1.04
N VAL A 195 -2.64 -1.01 -1.01
CA VAL A 195 -1.93 -0.51 -2.20
C VAL A 195 -1.36 -1.67 -3.02
N ARG A 196 -0.75 -2.68 -2.38
CA ARG A 196 -0.29 -3.91 -3.06
C ARG A 196 -1.42 -4.56 -3.86
N ASP A 197 -2.58 -4.77 -3.23
CA ASP A 197 -3.73 -5.42 -3.88
C ASP A 197 -4.32 -4.53 -4.99
N LEU A 198 -4.45 -3.23 -4.74
CA LEU A 198 -4.93 -2.28 -5.74
C LEU A 198 -4.04 -2.25 -6.99
N ARG A 199 -2.70 -2.36 -6.83
CA ARG A 199 -1.77 -2.45 -7.97
C ARG A 199 -2.02 -3.69 -8.82
N VAL A 200 -2.23 -4.85 -8.17
CA VAL A 200 -2.57 -6.09 -8.89
C VAL A 200 -3.88 -5.92 -9.65
N TYR A 201 -4.90 -5.34 -9.03
CA TYR A 201 -6.22 -5.17 -9.65
C TYR A 201 -6.20 -4.12 -10.76
N ALA A 202 -5.58 -2.95 -10.52
CA ALA A 202 -5.43 -1.89 -11.52
C ALA A 202 -4.66 -2.38 -12.74
N GLY A 203 -3.57 -3.13 -12.54
CA GLY A 203 -2.78 -3.71 -13.62
C GLY A 203 -3.60 -4.61 -14.56
N THR A 204 -4.59 -5.36 -14.06
CA THR A 204 -5.48 -6.16 -14.91
C THR A 204 -6.43 -5.32 -15.76
N LEU A 205 -6.65 -4.06 -15.37
CA LEU A 205 -7.51 -3.10 -16.07
C LEU A 205 -6.72 -2.11 -16.97
N GLY A 206 -5.40 -2.31 -17.11
CA GLY A 206 -4.53 -1.38 -17.82
C GLY A 206 -4.38 -0.05 -17.08
N GLY A 207 -4.19 -0.09 -15.79
CA GLY A 207 -4.03 1.09 -14.94
C GLY A 207 -2.87 0.99 -13.98
N ASP A 208 -2.59 2.08 -13.32
CA ASP A 208 -1.61 2.20 -12.23
C ASP A 208 -2.24 2.78 -10.96
N VAL A 209 -1.50 2.72 -9.85
CA VAL A 209 -1.91 3.26 -8.55
C VAL A 209 -0.90 4.31 -8.13
N ARG A 210 -1.39 5.49 -7.76
CA ARG A 210 -0.60 6.64 -7.34
C ARG A 210 -1.22 7.30 -6.12
N HIS A 211 -0.46 8.06 -5.34
CA HIS A 211 -1.02 8.89 -4.28
C HIS A 211 -1.33 10.30 -4.77
N TYR A 212 -2.17 11.03 -4.06
CA TYR A 212 -2.38 12.46 -4.30
C TYR A 212 -2.08 13.26 -3.05
N ARG A 213 -1.30 14.34 -3.22
CA ARG A 213 -1.12 15.36 -2.20
C ARG A 213 -0.93 16.71 -2.84
N ASP A 214 -1.55 17.74 -2.27
CA ASP A 214 -1.41 19.11 -2.72
C ASP A 214 -0.77 20.04 -1.68
N ASN A 215 -0.53 21.29 -2.10
CA ASN A 215 0.07 22.31 -1.23
C ASN A 215 -0.85 22.76 -0.09
N ALA A 216 -2.14 22.43 -0.12
CA ALA A 216 -3.11 22.72 0.94
C ALA A 216 -3.25 21.55 1.92
N ALA A 217 -2.37 20.57 1.84
CA ALA A 217 -2.37 19.34 2.65
C ALA A 217 -3.63 18.48 2.45
N LEU A 218 -4.33 18.60 1.31
CA LEU A 218 -5.34 17.63 0.92
C LEU A 218 -4.63 16.41 0.35
N GLU A 219 -4.93 15.25 0.92
CA GLU A 219 -4.33 13.96 0.58
C GLU A 219 -5.40 12.99 0.07
N CYS A 220 -4.97 12.00 -0.71
CA CYS A 220 -5.74 10.81 -1.05
C CYS A 220 -4.76 9.63 -1.08
N ASP A 221 -5.08 8.60 -0.31
CA ASP A 221 -4.19 7.47 -0.08
C ASP A 221 -3.88 6.73 -1.38
N ALA A 222 -4.87 6.54 -2.27
CA ALA A 222 -4.65 5.94 -3.57
C ALA A 222 -5.57 6.52 -4.66
N VAL A 223 -4.99 6.77 -5.83
CA VAL A 223 -5.72 7.09 -7.07
C VAL A 223 -5.41 5.98 -8.08
N VAL A 224 -6.43 5.24 -8.47
CA VAL A 224 -6.32 4.28 -9.59
C VAL A 224 -6.58 5.05 -10.88
N HIS A 225 -5.61 5.06 -11.79
CA HIS A 225 -5.70 5.75 -13.06
C HIS A 225 -5.52 4.77 -14.21
N LEU A 226 -6.51 4.70 -15.13
CA LEU A 226 -6.50 3.80 -16.26
C LEU A 226 -5.87 4.47 -17.49
N GLU A 227 -5.34 3.67 -18.42
CA GLU A 227 -4.77 4.14 -19.68
C GLU A 227 -5.77 4.91 -20.56
N ASP A 228 -7.09 4.65 -20.40
CA ASP A 228 -8.16 5.38 -21.11
C ASP A 228 -8.49 6.76 -20.50
N GLY A 229 -7.78 7.15 -19.44
CA GLY A 229 -7.92 8.43 -18.76
C GLY A 229 -8.93 8.43 -17.62
N ARG A 230 -9.72 7.37 -17.42
CA ARG A 230 -10.61 7.23 -16.25
C ARG A 230 -9.78 7.07 -14.98
N TRP A 231 -10.29 7.61 -13.89
CA TRP A 231 -9.65 7.47 -12.58
C TRP A 231 -10.67 7.31 -11.45
N GLY A 232 -10.24 6.71 -10.36
CA GLY A 232 -11.01 6.57 -9.14
C GLY A 232 -10.17 6.93 -7.94
N ALA A 233 -10.76 7.56 -6.92
CA ALA A 233 -10.08 7.96 -5.69
C ALA A 233 -10.46 7.06 -4.53
N ILE A 234 -9.46 6.68 -3.74
CA ILE A 234 -9.60 5.70 -2.66
C ILE A 234 -8.93 6.23 -1.39
N GLU A 235 -9.67 6.29 -0.29
CA GLU A 235 -9.15 6.45 1.06
C GLU A 235 -9.11 5.10 1.74
N ILE A 236 -8.02 4.79 2.43
CA ILE A 236 -7.78 3.49 3.07
C ILE A 236 -7.84 3.67 4.59
N LYS A 237 -8.75 2.96 5.25
CA LYS A 237 -9.01 3.10 6.68
C LYS A 237 -9.19 1.72 7.32
N LEU A 238 -8.89 1.58 8.61
CA LEU A 238 -9.13 0.30 9.31
C LEU A 238 -10.62 -0.03 9.44
N GLY A 239 -11.48 0.97 9.43
CA GLY A 239 -12.92 0.86 9.61
C GLY A 239 -13.42 1.75 10.74
N GLY A 240 -14.72 1.68 11.04
CA GLY A 240 -15.39 2.54 12.01
C GLY A 240 -15.99 3.81 11.39
N ASP A 241 -17.15 4.22 11.90
CA ASP A 241 -17.97 5.27 11.30
C ASP A 241 -17.21 6.61 11.17
N GLU A 242 -16.42 6.99 12.20
CA GLU A 242 -15.68 8.23 12.20
C GLU A 242 -14.60 8.28 11.11
N LEU A 243 -13.85 7.18 10.93
CA LEU A 243 -12.80 7.10 9.90
C LEU A 243 -13.40 7.03 8.50
N ILE A 244 -14.54 6.34 8.33
CA ILE A 244 -15.28 6.28 7.07
C ILE A 244 -15.80 7.66 6.70
N GLU A 245 -16.37 8.41 7.65
CA GLU A 245 -16.87 9.77 7.43
C GLU A 245 -15.74 10.74 7.05
N ALA A 246 -14.60 10.65 7.76
CA ALA A 246 -13.42 11.46 7.45
C ALA A 246 -12.91 11.16 6.03
N GLY A 247 -12.76 9.88 5.66
CA GLY A 247 -12.34 9.47 4.32
C GLY A 247 -13.31 9.92 3.23
N ALA A 248 -14.62 9.75 3.44
CA ALA A 248 -15.64 10.20 2.50
C ALA A 248 -15.60 11.74 2.30
N THR A 249 -15.33 12.49 3.36
CA THR A 249 -15.20 13.96 3.29
C THR A 249 -13.95 14.37 2.52
N SER A 250 -12.81 13.73 2.74
CA SER A 250 -11.57 13.95 2.00
C SER A 250 -11.79 13.71 0.49
N LEU A 251 -12.36 12.56 0.13
CA LEU A 251 -12.65 12.19 -1.25
C LEU A 251 -13.58 13.18 -1.97
N LYS A 252 -14.64 13.65 -1.31
CA LYS A 252 -15.56 14.66 -1.88
C LYS A 252 -14.85 16.00 -2.07
N THR A 253 -13.98 16.37 -1.14
CA THR A 253 -13.19 17.60 -1.26
C THR A 253 -12.22 17.52 -2.43
N LEU A 254 -11.56 16.37 -2.62
CA LEU A 254 -10.69 16.13 -3.77
C LEU A 254 -11.47 16.21 -5.08
N LYS A 255 -12.61 15.53 -5.17
CA LYS A 255 -13.50 15.59 -6.34
C LYS A 255 -13.86 17.04 -6.70
N SER A 256 -14.43 17.79 -5.74
CA SER A 256 -14.82 19.18 -5.98
C SER A 256 -13.67 20.05 -6.47
N LYS A 257 -12.49 19.90 -5.86
CA LYS A 257 -11.29 20.66 -6.24
C LYS A 257 -10.79 20.36 -7.65
N ILE A 258 -10.97 19.13 -8.12
CA ILE A 258 -10.56 18.75 -9.48
C ILE A 258 -11.59 19.23 -10.50
N GLU A 259 -12.90 19.06 -10.20
CA GLU A 259 -14.01 19.50 -11.04
C GLU A 259 -14.04 21.03 -11.21
N GLU A 260 -13.67 21.82 -10.21
CA GLU A 260 -13.50 23.28 -10.34
C GLU A 260 -12.52 23.68 -11.45
N LYS A 261 -11.58 22.82 -11.81
CA LYS A 261 -10.57 23.09 -12.85
C LYS A 261 -10.97 22.53 -14.20
N SER A 262 -11.78 21.51 -14.26
CA SER A 262 -12.28 20.88 -15.48
C SER A 262 -13.42 19.93 -15.15
N ASP A 263 -14.64 20.25 -15.60
CA ASP A 263 -15.83 19.39 -15.46
C ASP A 263 -15.66 18.02 -16.16
N GLU A 264 -14.77 17.93 -17.14
CA GLU A 264 -14.50 16.69 -17.89
C GLU A 264 -13.62 15.69 -17.11
N ASN A 265 -13.04 16.10 -16.00
CA ASN A 265 -12.09 15.29 -15.23
C ASN A 265 -12.69 14.78 -13.89
N SER A 266 -13.94 14.34 -13.91
CA SER A 266 -14.58 13.75 -12.74
C SER A 266 -14.10 12.32 -12.47
N PRO A 267 -13.95 11.88 -11.20
CA PRO A 267 -13.64 10.50 -10.88
C PRO A 267 -14.80 9.57 -11.27
N SER A 268 -14.48 8.38 -11.75
CA SER A 268 -15.46 7.33 -12.02
C SER A 268 -16.13 6.86 -10.71
N PHE A 269 -15.39 6.85 -9.63
CA PHE A 269 -15.89 6.49 -8.30
C PHE A 269 -15.06 7.14 -7.18
N LEU A 270 -15.67 7.21 -6.00
CA LEU A 270 -15.02 7.52 -4.73
C LEU A 270 -15.22 6.31 -3.80
N LEU A 271 -14.15 5.77 -3.23
CA LEU A 271 -14.20 4.57 -2.39
C LEU A 271 -13.47 4.79 -1.06
N VAL A 272 -14.12 4.51 0.05
CA VAL A 272 -13.43 4.26 1.31
C VAL A 272 -13.21 2.75 1.42
N LEU A 273 -11.95 2.32 1.24
CA LEU A 273 -11.52 0.93 1.37
C LEU A 273 -11.18 0.66 2.82
N THR A 274 -11.87 -0.29 3.44
CA THR A 274 -11.71 -0.58 4.86
C THR A 274 -11.04 -1.94 5.09
N ALA A 275 -10.45 -2.12 6.28
CA ALA A 275 -9.98 -3.44 6.69
C ALA A 275 -11.15 -4.38 6.99
N VAL A 276 -12.18 -3.86 7.66
CA VAL A 276 -13.35 -4.62 8.11
C VAL A 276 -14.64 -3.83 7.89
N GLY A 277 -15.77 -4.50 8.00
CA GLY A 277 -17.11 -3.90 7.90
C GLY A 277 -17.90 -4.45 6.71
N GLY A 278 -18.95 -3.75 6.32
CA GLY A 278 -19.81 -4.11 5.20
C GLY A 278 -19.51 -3.32 3.93
N ALA A 279 -19.96 -3.84 2.78
CA ALA A 279 -19.90 -3.13 1.51
C ALA A 279 -21.24 -2.43 1.23
N TYR A 280 -21.23 -1.13 0.95
CA TYR A 280 -22.41 -0.34 0.64
C TYR A 280 -22.07 0.95 -0.10
N LYS A 281 -23.11 1.56 -0.68
CA LYS A 281 -23.03 2.91 -1.24
C LYS A 281 -23.71 3.87 -0.27
N ARG A 282 -23.02 4.92 0.11
CA ARG A 282 -23.52 6.02 0.94
C ARG A 282 -24.52 6.88 0.16
N GLU A 283 -25.36 7.63 0.87
CA GLU A 283 -26.30 8.59 0.26
C GLU A 283 -25.60 9.72 -0.51
N ASP A 284 -24.38 10.08 -0.10
CA ASP A 284 -23.55 11.09 -0.77
C ASP A 284 -22.77 10.54 -1.99
N GLY A 285 -23.01 9.29 -2.38
CA GLY A 285 -22.46 8.64 -3.56
C GLY A 285 -21.11 7.98 -3.36
N VAL A 286 -20.46 8.15 -2.20
CA VAL A 286 -19.21 7.46 -1.85
C VAL A 286 -19.48 5.99 -1.57
N TYR A 287 -18.67 5.12 -2.14
CA TYR A 287 -18.68 3.69 -1.86
C TYR A 287 -17.86 3.36 -0.62
N VAL A 288 -18.27 2.35 0.11
CA VAL A 288 -17.49 1.76 1.21
C VAL A 288 -17.40 0.27 0.96
N ALA A 289 -16.21 -0.29 1.06
CA ALA A 289 -16.03 -1.73 0.93
C ALA A 289 -14.81 -2.21 1.73
N PRO A 290 -14.89 -3.35 2.43
CA PRO A 290 -13.73 -3.96 3.05
C PRO A 290 -12.89 -4.69 2.00
N ILE A 291 -11.57 -4.73 2.24
CA ILE A 291 -10.58 -5.27 1.30
C ILE A 291 -10.84 -6.75 0.94
N ASN A 292 -11.34 -7.53 1.89
CA ASN A 292 -11.66 -8.95 1.68
C ASN A 292 -12.94 -9.20 0.89
N LEU A 293 -13.58 -8.15 0.37
CA LEU A 293 -14.67 -8.23 -0.61
C LEU A 293 -14.25 -7.74 -2.00
N LEU A 294 -13.04 -7.14 -2.14
CA LEU A 294 -12.59 -6.52 -3.38
C LEU A 294 -11.98 -7.55 -4.34
N LYS A 295 -12.19 -7.35 -5.65
CA LYS A 295 -11.54 -8.07 -6.75
C LYS A 295 -11.25 -7.11 -7.91
N PRO A 296 -10.49 -7.55 -8.93
CA PRO A 296 -10.30 -6.81 -10.17
C PRO A 296 -11.57 -6.38 -10.87
#